data_7bec353e6c43e02e78ff46ec2359a5db
#
_entry.id   7bec353e6c43e02e78ff46ec2359a5db
#
_cell.length_a   1.000
_cell.length_b   1.000
_cell.length_c   1.000
_cell.angle_alpha   90.00
_cell.angle_beta   90.00
_cell.angle_gamma   90.00
#
_symmetry.space_group_name_H-M   'P 1'
#
loop_
_entity.id
_entity.type
_entity.pdbx_description
1 polymer ?
#
loop_
_entity_poly.entity_id
_entity_poly.type
_entity_poly.pdbx_seq_one_letter_code
_entity_poly.pdbx_strand_id
1 'polypeptide(L)'
;LGAKIYLINTEIGKVQFHQLVNNHQFDFFIYDKHYSTVVNESNLRKNICITDLLNIVRQSSAPTRPIQRCSTSNIVLLTSGTTGTPKQVVHKPSLFNYLNPFLGMIQRLKLTQHKVGYIATPIYHGYGLAILFLFMTLGKKVVISEKFEAKHACTLIQKHEVNIITVVPLMIYKIMKENIEKLTSLSCIASGGAVLNPRLVSDVKNNLGNVLYNLYGTSETGLNIIGTPNDLSYSNYTLGKGIKGVKLKIANELHEKVESGTIGQLWVKSKGAMVNPYNDWISTGDLVYQDSNGLYFLVGRQDDLIVSGGENVYPTYVENILLEHPFIEDATVIGVRDEQFGQRLQAFIQKKQGVDLTEEAL
;
A
#
# COMPACT_ATOMS: atom_id res chain seq x y z
N LEU A 1 -19.54 15.26 -12.05
CA LEU A 1 -19.70 16.68 -11.75
C LEU A 1 -18.50 17.53 -12.23
N GLY A 2 -17.43 16.94 -12.81
CA GLY A 2 -16.28 17.65 -13.36
C GLY A 2 -15.28 18.20 -12.34
N ALA A 3 -15.43 17.88 -11.07
CA ALA A 3 -14.51 18.33 -10.04
C ALA A 3 -13.21 17.54 -10.06
N LYS A 4 -12.09 18.22 -9.81
CA LYS A 4 -10.81 17.61 -9.48
C LYS A 4 -10.71 17.51 -7.96
N ILE A 5 -10.75 16.29 -7.43
CA ILE A 5 -10.79 16.02 -5.98
C ILE A 5 -9.38 15.66 -5.51
N TYR A 6 -8.86 16.40 -4.54
CA TYR A 6 -7.59 16.11 -3.87
C TYR A 6 -7.85 15.46 -2.53
N LEU A 7 -7.28 14.28 -2.30
CA LEU A 7 -7.29 13.62 -1.01
C LEU A 7 -5.99 13.96 -0.28
N ILE A 8 -6.13 14.66 0.84
CA ILE A 8 -4.99 15.15 1.61
C ILE A 8 -4.76 14.26 2.81
N ASN A 9 -3.49 13.88 3.01
CA ASN A 9 -3.07 13.14 4.18
C ASN A 9 -3.36 13.94 5.45
N THR A 10 -4.11 13.38 6.38
CA THR A 10 -4.48 14.00 7.65
C THR A 10 -3.31 14.12 8.63
N GLU A 11 -2.20 13.43 8.38
CA GLU A 11 -0.98 13.48 9.17
C GLU A 11 0.09 14.44 8.58
N ILE A 12 -0.29 15.21 7.55
CA ILE A 12 0.62 16.20 6.93
C ILE A 12 1.06 17.24 7.95
N GLY A 13 2.35 17.51 8.03
CA GLY A 13 2.87 18.56 8.92
C GLY A 13 2.41 19.96 8.49
N LYS A 14 2.28 20.88 9.45
CA LYS A 14 1.80 22.25 9.22
C LYS A 14 2.55 22.97 8.10
N VAL A 15 3.88 22.88 8.09
CA VAL A 15 4.74 23.50 7.06
C VAL A 15 4.44 22.93 5.66
N GLN A 16 4.35 21.60 5.56
CA GLN A 16 4.04 20.92 4.29
C GLN A 16 2.62 21.24 3.82
N PHE A 17 1.66 21.37 4.74
CA PHE A 17 0.30 21.78 4.41
C PHE A 17 0.26 23.19 3.82
N HIS A 18 0.94 24.16 4.43
CA HIS A 18 1.02 25.52 3.90
C HIS A 18 1.70 25.57 2.53
N GLN A 19 2.77 24.80 2.33
CA GLN A 19 3.41 24.68 1.01
C GLN A 19 2.45 24.09 -0.02
N LEU A 20 1.70 23.06 0.35
CA LEU A 20 0.69 22.44 -0.52
C LEU A 20 -0.37 23.46 -0.95
N VAL A 21 -0.92 24.23 0.01
CA VAL A 21 -1.95 25.24 -0.25
C VAL A 21 -1.41 26.37 -1.14
N ASN A 22 -0.18 26.82 -0.89
CA ASN A 22 0.43 27.89 -1.69
C ASN A 22 0.77 27.46 -3.12
N ASN A 23 1.15 26.19 -3.30
CA ASN A 23 1.50 25.65 -4.61
C ASN A 23 0.28 25.21 -5.45
N HIS A 24 -0.92 25.14 -4.83
CA HIS A 24 -2.13 24.70 -5.47
C HIS A 24 -3.25 25.72 -5.24
N GLN A 25 -3.88 26.14 -6.32
CA GLN A 25 -5.11 26.95 -6.23
C GLN A 25 -6.31 26.00 -6.04
N PHE A 26 -6.75 25.85 -4.79
CA PHE A 26 -7.98 25.14 -4.50
C PHE A 26 -9.17 26.07 -4.63
N ASP A 27 -10.16 25.68 -5.44
CA ASP A 27 -11.42 26.43 -5.57
C ASP A 27 -12.26 26.33 -4.28
N PHE A 28 -12.16 25.18 -3.60
CA PHE A 28 -12.91 24.88 -2.39
C PHE A 28 -12.18 23.87 -1.51
N PHE A 29 -12.23 24.05 -0.20
CA PHE A 29 -11.58 23.17 0.78
C PHE A 29 -12.57 22.70 1.83
N ILE A 30 -12.66 21.38 2.06
CA ILE A 30 -13.49 20.76 3.08
C ILE A 30 -12.59 20.16 4.15
N TYR A 31 -12.87 20.47 5.42
CA TYR A 31 -12.04 20.01 6.52
C TYR A 31 -12.87 19.58 7.73
N ASP A 32 -12.31 18.76 8.59
CA ASP A 32 -12.86 18.44 9.90
C ASP A 32 -12.51 19.53 10.92
N LYS A 33 -13.39 19.78 11.90
CA LYS A 33 -13.23 20.78 12.96
C LYS A 33 -11.88 20.69 13.67
N HIS A 34 -11.32 19.49 13.77
CA HIS A 34 -10.01 19.25 14.39
C HIS A 34 -8.87 20.02 13.68
N TYR A 35 -9.01 20.29 12.38
CA TYR A 35 -8.00 20.99 11.56
C TYR A 35 -8.27 22.50 11.41
N SER A 36 -9.24 23.06 12.14
CA SER A 36 -9.67 24.48 12.00
C SER A 36 -8.52 25.47 12.16
N THR A 37 -7.63 25.25 13.13
CA THR A 37 -6.49 26.15 13.38
C THR A 37 -5.56 26.23 12.17
N VAL A 38 -5.15 25.08 11.63
CA VAL A 38 -4.20 25.02 10.49
C VAL A 38 -4.85 25.56 9.21
N VAL A 39 -6.14 25.31 9.01
CA VAL A 39 -6.89 25.80 7.84
C VAL A 39 -7.07 27.31 7.91
N ASN A 40 -7.41 27.87 9.07
CA ASN A 40 -7.62 29.32 9.25
C ASN A 40 -6.32 30.15 9.12
N GLU A 41 -5.19 29.53 9.45
CA GLU A 41 -3.87 30.16 9.25
C GLU A 41 -3.36 30.03 7.81
N SER A 42 -4.09 29.35 6.93
CA SER A 42 -3.73 29.16 5.53
C SER A 42 -4.41 30.18 4.59
N ASN A 43 -3.86 30.37 3.40
CA ASN A 43 -4.39 31.29 2.38
C ASN A 43 -5.57 30.71 1.57
N LEU A 44 -6.36 29.79 2.16
CA LEU A 44 -7.51 29.18 1.50
C LEU A 44 -8.68 30.17 1.40
N ARG A 45 -9.04 30.52 0.16
CA ARG A 45 -10.09 31.54 -0.11
C ARG A 45 -11.50 31.05 0.23
N LYS A 46 -11.78 29.78 0.00
CA LYS A 46 -13.10 29.17 0.26
C LYS A 46 -12.89 27.85 0.97
N ASN A 47 -13.32 27.78 2.21
CA ASN A 47 -13.25 26.58 3.02
C ASN A 47 -14.52 26.39 3.83
N ILE A 48 -14.84 25.17 4.23
CA ILE A 48 -15.99 24.85 5.08
C ILE A 48 -15.68 23.64 5.96
N CYS A 49 -16.08 23.73 7.21
CA CYS A 49 -16.06 22.58 8.10
C CYS A 49 -17.12 21.55 7.66
N ILE A 50 -16.78 20.27 7.73
CA ILE A 50 -17.68 19.18 7.32
C ILE A 50 -18.99 19.17 8.09
N THR A 51 -18.98 19.55 9.37
CA THR A 51 -20.17 19.68 10.20
C THR A 51 -21.12 20.75 9.68
N ASP A 52 -20.58 21.90 9.28
CA ASP A 52 -21.38 23.00 8.72
C ASP A 52 -21.93 22.64 7.34
N LEU A 53 -21.10 22.00 6.51
CA LEU A 53 -21.54 21.46 5.21
C LEU A 53 -22.71 20.49 5.37
N LEU A 54 -22.64 19.55 6.32
CA LEU A 54 -23.70 18.58 6.58
C LEU A 54 -24.98 19.26 7.07
N ASN A 55 -24.89 20.31 7.89
CA ASN A 55 -26.03 21.09 8.33
C ASN A 55 -26.70 21.82 7.17
N ILE A 56 -25.91 22.43 6.27
CA ILE A 56 -26.41 23.08 5.06
C ILE A 56 -27.15 22.07 4.17
N VAL A 57 -26.54 20.89 3.94
CA VAL A 57 -27.14 19.84 3.10
C VAL A 57 -28.46 19.33 3.70
N ARG A 58 -28.54 19.16 5.03
CA ARG A 58 -29.77 18.72 5.71
C ARG A 58 -30.91 19.76 5.63
N GLN A 59 -30.57 21.04 5.61
CA GLN A 59 -31.53 22.14 5.53
C GLN A 59 -31.90 22.51 4.10
N SER A 60 -31.11 22.09 3.12
CA SER A 60 -31.35 22.38 1.71
C SER A 60 -32.39 21.45 1.13
N SER A 61 -33.36 22.01 0.43
CA SER A 61 -34.27 21.23 -0.45
C SER A 61 -33.49 20.60 -1.61
N ALA A 62 -33.97 19.47 -2.12
CA ALA A 62 -33.35 18.84 -3.27
C ALA A 62 -33.18 19.82 -4.43
N PRO A 63 -32.08 19.78 -5.20
CA PRO A 63 -31.84 20.70 -6.29
C PRO A 63 -32.94 20.56 -7.34
N THR A 64 -33.56 21.67 -7.72
CA THR A 64 -34.65 21.74 -8.70
C THR A 64 -34.17 21.48 -10.13
N ARG A 65 -32.85 21.48 -10.38
CA ARG A 65 -32.27 21.22 -11.69
C ARG A 65 -31.45 19.91 -11.65
N PRO A 66 -31.59 19.05 -12.66
CA PRO A 66 -30.77 17.85 -12.75
C PRO A 66 -29.29 18.23 -12.86
N ILE A 67 -28.46 17.61 -12.05
CA ILE A 67 -27.00 17.80 -12.09
C ILE A 67 -26.50 17.20 -13.39
N GLN A 68 -25.90 18.02 -14.26
CA GLN A 68 -25.30 17.55 -15.51
C GLN A 68 -24.11 16.62 -15.21
N ARG A 69 -24.11 15.46 -15.86
CA ARG A 69 -22.97 14.55 -15.81
C ARG A 69 -21.79 15.16 -16.58
N CYS A 70 -20.65 15.29 -15.93
CA CYS A 70 -19.42 15.69 -16.57
C CYS A 70 -18.43 14.50 -16.58
N SER A 71 -17.81 14.24 -17.73
CA SER A 71 -16.89 13.11 -17.92
C SER A 71 -15.46 13.37 -17.46
N THR A 72 -15.14 14.55 -16.94
CA THR A 72 -13.78 15.00 -16.68
C THR A 72 -13.40 15.08 -15.19
N SER A 73 -14.11 14.40 -14.31
CA SER A 73 -13.75 14.36 -12.89
C SER A 73 -12.46 13.54 -12.67
N ASN A 74 -11.54 14.07 -11.90
CA ASN A 74 -10.29 13.41 -11.54
C ASN A 74 -10.15 13.30 -10.02
N ILE A 75 -9.55 12.20 -9.56
CA ILE A 75 -9.09 12.07 -8.18
C ILE A 75 -7.58 12.20 -8.18
N VAL A 76 -7.03 13.06 -7.34
CA VAL A 76 -5.60 13.27 -7.21
C VAL A 76 -5.14 12.74 -5.87
N LEU A 77 -4.23 11.79 -5.91
CA LEU A 77 -3.52 11.29 -4.76
C LEU A 77 -2.19 12.03 -4.62
N LEU A 78 -1.88 12.43 -3.40
CA LEU A 78 -0.60 13.06 -3.07
C LEU A 78 0.30 11.99 -2.47
N THR A 79 1.37 11.62 -3.18
CA THR A 79 2.35 10.64 -2.70
C THR A 79 3.59 11.36 -2.19
N SER A 80 4.23 10.81 -1.14
CA SER A 80 5.51 11.32 -0.64
C SER A 80 6.58 11.15 -1.72
N GLY A 81 6.98 12.25 -2.36
CA GLY A 81 8.12 12.23 -3.27
C GLY A 81 9.44 12.15 -2.48
N THR A 82 10.42 11.41 -2.98
CA THR A 82 11.79 11.34 -2.42
C THR A 82 12.47 12.71 -2.32
N THR A 83 11.98 13.72 -3.03
CA THR A 83 12.46 15.11 -3.06
C THR A 83 11.77 16.05 -2.06
N GLY A 84 10.95 15.52 -1.13
CA GLY A 84 10.24 16.31 -0.11
C GLY A 84 8.98 17.05 -0.59
N THR A 85 8.75 17.18 -1.90
CA THR A 85 7.52 17.75 -2.46
C THR A 85 6.57 16.61 -2.87
N PRO A 86 5.28 16.62 -2.43
CA PRO A 86 4.34 15.60 -2.81
C PRO A 86 4.14 15.52 -4.33
N LYS A 87 4.39 14.34 -4.92
CA LYS A 87 4.08 14.08 -6.32
C LYS A 87 2.57 13.89 -6.49
N GLN A 88 2.00 14.51 -7.52
CA GLN A 88 0.60 14.34 -7.88
C GLN A 88 0.43 13.13 -8.79
N VAL A 89 -0.39 12.18 -8.36
CA VAL A 89 -0.82 11.07 -9.20
C VAL A 89 -2.30 11.29 -9.55
N VAL A 90 -2.56 11.64 -10.81
CA VAL A 90 -3.90 11.97 -11.30
C VAL A 90 -4.61 10.71 -11.77
N HIS A 91 -5.70 10.40 -11.12
CA HIS A 91 -6.61 9.32 -11.50
C HIS A 91 -7.72 9.83 -12.42
N LYS A 92 -7.82 9.25 -13.59
CA LYS A 92 -9.00 9.38 -14.46
C LYS A 92 -9.85 8.10 -14.27
N PRO A 93 -10.89 8.12 -13.45
CA PRO A 93 -11.70 6.93 -13.22
C PRO A 93 -12.38 6.49 -14.51
N SER A 94 -12.05 5.28 -14.96
CA SER A 94 -12.69 4.62 -16.09
C SER A 94 -13.07 3.20 -15.69
N LEU A 95 -14.37 2.91 -15.63
CA LEU A 95 -14.87 1.58 -15.29
C LEU A 95 -14.27 0.48 -16.17
N PHE A 96 -14.09 0.76 -17.46
CA PHE A 96 -13.55 -0.21 -18.42
C PHE A 96 -12.04 -0.50 -18.19
N ASN A 97 -11.28 0.49 -17.76
CA ASN A 97 -9.85 0.31 -17.52
C ASN A 97 -9.57 -0.47 -16.21
N TYR A 98 -10.44 -0.30 -15.21
CA TYR A 98 -10.31 -0.97 -13.91
C TYR A 98 -10.99 -2.33 -13.83
N LEU A 99 -11.88 -2.66 -14.79
CA LEU A 99 -12.69 -3.89 -14.73
C LEU A 99 -11.81 -5.14 -14.58
N ASN A 100 -10.79 -5.30 -15.41
CA ASN A 100 -9.94 -6.51 -15.36
C ASN A 100 -9.12 -6.62 -14.07
N PRO A 101 -8.40 -5.58 -13.60
CA PRO A 101 -7.74 -5.60 -12.29
C PRO A 101 -8.72 -5.90 -11.15
N PHE A 102 -9.92 -5.31 -11.15
CA PHE A 102 -10.95 -5.58 -10.12
C PHE A 102 -11.45 -7.03 -10.16
N LEU A 103 -11.69 -7.58 -11.35
CA LEU A 103 -12.04 -8.99 -11.50
C LEU A 103 -10.92 -9.90 -11.01
N GLY A 104 -9.66 -9.55 -11.29
CA GLY A 104 -8.49 -10.24 -10.77
C GLY A 104 -8.44 -10.23 -9.24
N MET A 105 -8.71 -9.07 -8.61
CA MET A 105 -8.80 -8.94 -7.15
C MET A 105 -9.97 -9.77 -6.59
N ILE A 106 -11.16 -9.64 -7.16
CA ILE A 106 -12.36 -10.38 -6.73
C ILE A 106 -12.09 -11.88 -6.72
N GLN A 107 -11.46 -12.39 -7.78
CA GLN A 107 -11.17 -13.82 -7.93
C GLN A 107 -10.06 -14.27 -6.98
N ARG A 108 -8.93 -13.57 -6.94
CA ARG A 108 -7.75 -13.97 -6.14
C ARG A 108 -8.00 -13.85 -4.63
N LEU A 109 -8.65 -12.79 -4.17
CA LEU A 109 -9.01 -12.57 -2.78
C LEU A 109 -10.34 -13.24 -2.39
N LYS A 110 -10.99 -13.96 -3.31
CA LYS A 110 -12.31 -14.60 -3.09
C LYS A 110 -13.35 -13.63 -2.50
N LEU A 111 -13.36 -12.38 -2.96
CA LEU A 111 -14.13 -11.31 -2.33
C LEU A 111 -15.63 -11.60 -2.24
N THR A 112 -16.20 -12.40 -3.14
CA THR A 112 -17.62 -12.78 -3.08
C THR A 112 -18.00 -13.60 -1.86
N GLN A 113 -17.03 -14.25 -1.21
CA GLN A 113 -17.24 -15.08 0.00
C GLN A 113 -17.25 -14.24 1.29
N HIS A 114 -16.77 -13.00 1.26
CA HIS A 114 -16.68 -12.12 2.41
C HIS A 114 -17.84 -11.13 2.43
N LYS A 115 -18.46 -10.91 3.59
CA LYS A 115 -19.62 -10.02 3.76
C LYS A 115 -19.24 -8.68 4.40
N VAL A 116 -18.32 -8.71 5.36
CA VAL A 116 -17.92 -7.54 6.15
C VAL A 116 -16.43 -7.28 5.97
N GLY A 117 -16.09 -6.09 5.48
CA GLY A 117 -14.72 -5.66 5.27
C GLY A 117 -14.31 -4.54 6.23
N TYR A 118 -13.14 -4.65 6.84
CA TYR A 118 -12.53 -3.55 7.59
C TYR A 118 -11.37 -2.95 6.79
N ILE A 119 -11.48 -1.66 6.49
CA ILE A 119 -10.42 -0.91 5.81
C ILE A 119 -9.60 -0.19 6.89
N ALA A 120 -8.50 -0.81 7.31
CA ALA A 120 -7.60 -0.23 8.30
C ALA A 120 -6.57 0.73 7.69
N THR A 121 -6.32 0.59 6.37
CA THR A 121 -5.43 1.50 5.62
C THR A 121 -6.09 2.85 5.38
N PRO A 122 -5.36 3.98 5.46
CA PRO A 122 -5.93 5.30 5.25
C PRO A 122 -6.55 5.46 3.85
N ILE A 123 -7.74 6.06 3.80
CA ILE A 123 -8.53 6.21 2.54
C ILE A 123 -7.90 7.27 1.62
N TYR A 124 -7.07 8.17 2.13
CA TYR A 124 -6.35 9.14 1.30
C TYR A 124 -5.18 8.50 0.50
N HIS A 125 -4.83 7.25 0.77
CA HIS A 125 -3.93 6.46 -0.07
C HIS A 125 -4.69 5.66 -1.11
N GLY A 126 -4.07 5.47 -2.28
CA GLY A 126 -4.68 4.76 -3.41
C GLY A 126 -5.18 3.35 -3.06
N TYR A 127 -4.46 2.63 -2.20
CA TYR A 127 -4.85 1.30 -1.74
C TYR A 127 -6.16 1.33 -0.95
N GLY A 128 -6.26 2.16 0.11
CA GLY A 128 -7.48 2.26 0.92
C GLY A 128 -8.68 2.73 0.11
N LEU A 129 -8.48 3.73 -0.76
CA LEU A 129 -9.54 4.26 -1.63
C LEU A 129 -10.05 3.22 -2.65
N ALA A 130 -9.14 2.49 -3.30
CA ALA A 130 -9.52 1.47 -4.29
C ALA A 130 -10.34 0.34 -3.64
N ILE A 131 -9.95 -0.11 -2.44
CA ILE A 131 -10.70 -1.11 -1.69
C ILE A 131 -12.05 -0.58 -1.23
N LEU A 132 -12.14 0.67 -0.79
CA LEU A 132 -13.42 1.29 -0.43
C LEU A 132 -14.40 1.23 -1.59
N PHE A 133 -14.01 1.69 -2.77
CA PHE A 133 -14.86 1.64 -3.96
C PHE A 133 -15.22 0.20 -4.34
N LEU A 134 -14.27 -0.72 -4.27
CA LEU A 134 -14.51 -2.13 -4.57
C LEU A 134 -15.53 -2.74 -3.62
N PHE A 135 -15.41 -2.51 -2.30
CA PHE A 135 -16.35 -3.04 -1.31
C PHE A 135 -17.73 -2.42 -1.47
N MET A 136 -17.82 -1.11 -1.71
CA MET A 136 -19.09 -0.43 -1.97
C MET A 136 -19.78 -0.99 -3.24
N THR A 137 -19.03 -1.17 -4.33
CA THR A 137 -19.56 -1.75 -5.59
C THR A 137 -20.06 -3.18 -5.39
N LEU A 138 -19.43 -3.96 -4.51
CA LEU A 138 -19.84 -5.31 -4.17
C LEU A 138 -20.95 -5.37 -3.11
N GLY A 139 -21.47 -4.23 -2.64
CA GLY A 139 -22.52 -4.16 -1.62
C GLY A 139 -22.09 -4.73 -0.25
N LYS A 140 -20.81 -4.64 0.09
CA LYS A 140 -20.30 -5.16 1.36
C LYS A 140 -20.56 -4.18 2.50
N LYS A 141 -20.75 -4.72 3.73
CA LYS A 141 -20.66 -3.91 4.94
C LYS A 141 -19.21 -3.47 5.12
N VAL A 142 -18.97 -2.16 5.21
CA VAL A 142 -17.64 -1.58 5.39
C VAL A 142 -17.51 -1.03 6.80
N VAL A 143 -16.44 -1.43 7.48
CA VAL A 143 -16.00 -0.89 8.76
C VAL A 143 -14.79 0.00 8.50
N ILE A 144 -14.80 1.21 9.05
CA ILE A 144 -13.72 2.19 8.93
C ILE A 144 -13.50 2.79 10.31
N SER A 145 -12.24 3.05 10.67
CA SER A 145 -11.86 3.80 11.87
C SER A 145 -11.14 5.08 11.49
N GLU A 146 -11.23 6.09 12.32
CA GLU A 146 -10.57 7.39 12.13
C GLU A 146 -9.03 7.21 12.07
N LYS A 147 -8.50 6.43 13.01
CA LYS A 147 -7.09 6.05 13.08
C LYS A 147 -6.98 4.56 13.36
N PHE A 148 -5.90 3.96 12.88
CA PHE A 148 -5.59 2.58 13.23
C PHE A 148 -4.98 2.54 14.64
N GLU A 149 -5.64 1.78 15.52
CA GLU A 149 -5.13 1.40 16.84
C GLU A 149 -5.42 -0.10 17.02
N ALA A 150 -4.41 -0.89 17.35
CA ALA A 150 -4.49 -2.36 17.31
C ALA A 150 -5.60 -2.93 18.20
N LYS A 151 -5.69 -2.46 19.45
CA LYS A 151 -6.70 -2.90 20.42
C LYS A 151 -8.12 -2.57 19.96
N HIS A 152 -8.31 -1.37 19.40
CA HIS A 152 -9.59 -0.93 18.83
C HIS A 152 -9.93 -1.73 17.58
N ALA A 153 -8.95 -1.98 16.70
CA ALA A 153 -9.11 -2.81 15.50
C ALA A 153 -9.60 -4.23 15.86
N CYS A 154 -8.98 -4.89 16.85
CA CYS A 154 -9.42 -6.20 17.34
C CYS A 154 -10.86 -6.16 17.85
N THR A 155 -11.25 -5.09 18.56
CA THR A 155 -12.63 -4.91 19.03
C THR A 155 -13.62 -4.73 17.89
N LEU A 156 -13.27 -3.97 16.85
CA LEU A 156 -14.11 -3.80 15.65
C LEU A 156 -14.25 -5.11 14.89
N ILE A 157 -13.15 -5.87 14.73
CA ILE A 157 -13.15 -7.18 14.06
C ILE A 157 -14.13 -8.11 14.76
N GLN A 158 -14.03 -8.26 16.06
CA GLN A 158 -14.91 -9.11 16.87
C GLN A 158 -16.36 -8.61 16.82
N LYS A 159 -16.60 -7.33 17.10
CA LYS A 159 -17.94 -6.73 17.19
C LYS A 159 -18.74 -6.83 15.89
N HIS A 160 -18.05 -6.70 14.75
CA HIS A 160 -18.70 -6.66 13.44
C HIS A 160 -18.53 -7.97 12.65
N GLU A 161 -17.90 -9.00 13.25
CA GLU A 161 -17.60 -10.28 12.58
C GLU A 161 -16.92 -10.08 11.24
N VAL A 162 -15.85 -9.24 11.23
CA VAL A 162 -15.12 -8.87 10.02
C VAL A 162 -14.50 -10.13 9.39
N ASN A 163 -14.78 -10.33 8.10
CA ASN A 163 -14.23 -11.49 7.37
C ASN A 163 -12.98 -11.13 6.58
N ILE A 164 -12.87 -9.89 6.10
CA ILE A 164 -11.71 -9.40 5.37
C ILE A 164 -11.22 -8.07 5.94
N ILE A 165 -9.91 -7.99 6.16
CA ILE A 165 -9.23 -6.75 6.58
C ILE A 165 -8.17 -6.36 5.56
N THR A 166 -8.04 -5.06 5.28
CA THR A 166 -6.94 -4.50 4.48
C THR A 166 -5.99 -3.72 5.37
N VAL A 167 -4.72 -4.08 5.32
CA VAL A 167 -3.68 -3.65 6.27
C VAL A 167 -2.33 -3.46 5.58
N VAL A 168 -1.41 -2.84 6.29
CA VAL A 168 0.04 -2.93 6.00
C VAL A 168 0.71 -3.90 6.99
N PRO A 169 1.89 -4.46 6.69
CA PRO A 169 2.56 -5.45 7.55
C PRO A 169 2.69 -5.03 9.02
N LEU A 170 3.04 -3.77 9.27
CA LEU A 170 3.14 -3.23 10.65
C LEU A 170 1.80 -3.31 11.41
N MET A 171 0.67 -3.13 10.72
CA MET A 171 -0.66 -3.25 11.35
C MET A 171 -0.94 -4.70 11.73
N ILE A 172 -0.58 -5.67 10.89
CA ILE A 172 -0.70 -7.10 11.19
C ILE A 172 0.12 -7.43 12.44
N TYR A 173 1.39 -7.03 12.44
CA TYR A 173 2.28 -7.25 13.57
C TYR A 173 1.69 -6.70 14.88
N LYS A 174 1.10 -5.51 14.87
CA LYS A 174 0.46 -4.91 16.04
C LYS A 174 -0.79 -5.66 16.50
N ILE A 175 -1.69 -6.06 15.59
CA ILE A 175 -2.90 -6.81 15.98
C ILE A 175 -2.59 -8.23 16.45
N MET A 176 -1.53 -8.87 15.93
CA MET A 176 -1.08 -10.20 16.37
C MET A 176 -0.51 -10.20 17.80
N LYS A 177 -0.05 -9.04 18.30
CA LYS A 177 0.40 -8.86 19.69
C LYS A 177 -0.76 -8.62 20.67
N GLU A 178 -1.98 -8.37 20.15
CA GLU A 178 -3.19 -8.22 20.95
C GLU A 178 -3.89 -9.59 21.19
N ASN A 179 -5.16 -9.57 21.48
CA ASN A 179 -5.93 -10.81 21.70
C ASN A 179 -6.31 -11.48 20.38
N ILE A 180 -5.62 -12.58 20.03
CA ILE A 180 -5.83 -13.38 18.81
C ILE A 180 -7.23 -13.98 18.73
N GLU A 181 -7.86 -14.31 19.87
CA GLU A 181 -9.23 -14.86 19.89
C GLU A 181 -10.27 -13.93 19.26
N LYS A 182 -9.99 -12.60 19.27
CA LYS A 182 -10.85 -11.61 18.62
C LYS A 182 -10.74 -11.60 17.08
N LEU A 183 -9.77 -12.31 16.53
CA LEU A 183 -9.47 -12.34 15.11
C LEU A 183 -10.04 -13.56 14.38
N THR A 184 -10.74 -14.44 15.07
CA THR A 184 -11.21 -15.75 14.56
C THR A 184 -12.22 -15.64 13.41
N SER A 185 -12.90 -14.49 13.25
CA SER A 185 -13.79 -14.24 12.10
C SER A 185 -13.06 -13.92 10.81
N LEU A 186 -11.74 -13.59 10.88
CA LEU A 186 -10.95 -13.25 9.70
C LEU A 186 -10.69 -14.48 8.84
N SER A 187 -11.06 -14.40 7.59
CA SER A 187 -10.76 -15.39 6.54
C SER A 187 -9.92 -14.82 5.40
N CYS A 188 -9.69 -13.49 5.41
CA CYS A 188 -8.79 -12.81 4.49
C CYS A 188 -8.12 -11.62 5.17
N ILE A 189 -6.79 -11.67 5.27
CA ILE A 189 -5.93 -10.55 5.68
C ILE A 189 -5.17 -10.10 4.44
N ALA A 190 -5.62 -9.01 3.81
CA ALA A 190 -5.00 -8.47 2.61
C ALA A 190 -3.92 -7.44 3.00
N SER A 191 -2.66 -7.85 2.94
CA SER A 191 -1.50 -7.03 3.28
C SER A 191 -0.88 -6.40 2.04
N GLY A 192 -0.65 -5.09 2.07
CA GLY A 192 0.01 -4.39 0.96
C GLY A 192 0.71 -3.12 1.42
N GLY A 193 1.41 -2.45 0.49
CA GLY A 193 2.04 -1.15 0.72
C GLY A 193 3.43 -1.19 1.37
N ALA A 194 3.90 -2.35 1.81
CA ALA A 194 5.26 -2.59 2.29
C ALA A 194 5.64 -4.07 2.10
N VAL A 195 6.91 -4.37 2.21
CA VAL A 195 7.43 -5.74 2.16
C VAL A 195 6.89 -6.55 3.34
N LEU A 196 6.41 -7.75 3.06
CA LEU A 196 5.85 -8.64 4.07
C LEU A 196 6.97 -9.50 4.67
N ASN A 197 7.23 -9.32 5.96
CA ASN A 197 8.25 -10.08 6.68
C ASN A 197 7.89 -11.58 6.69
N PRO A 198 8.80 -12.50 6.29
CA PRO A 198 8.55 -13.93 6.23
C PRO A 198 8.16 -14.58 7.56
N ARG A 199 8.66 -14.05 8.68
CA ARG A 199 8.25 -14.50 10.03
C ARG A 199 6.80 -14.14 10.33
N LEU A 200 6.39 -12.91 9.99
CA LEU A 200 5.01 -12.49 10.16
C LEU A 200 4.06 -13.39 9.36
N VAL A 201 4.48 -13.85 8.16
CA VAL A 201 3.73 -14.85 7.38
C VAL A 201 3.56 -16.14 8.17
N SER A 202 4.67 -16.66 8.77
CA SER A 202 4.64 -17.87 9.59
C SER A 202 3.78 -17.69 10.84
N ASP A 203 3.89 -16.56 11.53
CA ASP A 203 3.14 -16.27 12.75
C ASP A 203 1.63 -16.19 12.47
N VAL A 204 1.22 -15.51 11.40
CA VAL A 204 -0.18 -15.47 11.00
C VAL A 204 -0.70 -16.87 10.64
N LYS A 205 0.08 -17.64 9.87
CA LYS A 205 -0.29 -19.01 9.49
C LYS A 205 -0.47 -19.92 10.70
N ASN A 206 0.44 -19.85 11.68
CA ASN A 206 0.40 -20.70 12.86
C ASN A 206 -0.76 -20.36 13.80
N ASN A 207 -1.15 -19.09 13.91
CA ASN A 207 -2.16 -18.63 14.85
C ASN A 207 -3.56 -18.47 14.24
N LEU A 208 -3.66 -18.09 12.97
CA LEU A 208 -4.94 -17.81 12.30
C LEU A 208 -5.19 -18.70 11.07
N GLY A 209 -4.22 -19.55 10.71
CA GLY A 209 -4.33 -20.41 9.54
C GLY A 209 -4.04 -19.70 8.21
N ASN A 210 -4.54 -20.26 7.13
CA ASN A 210 -4.28 -19.84 5.75
C ASN A 210 -5.17 -18.65 5.33
N VAL A 211 -5.03 -17.50 6.01
CA VAL A 211 -5.87 -16.30 5.81
C VAL A 211 -5.10 -15.12 5.22
N LEU A 212 -3.77 -15.20 5.11
CA LEU A 212 -2.92 -14.08 4.69
C LEU A 212 -2.74 -14.04 3.17
N TYR A 213 -2.90 -12.84 2.60
CA TYR A 213 -2.66 -12.51 1.20
C TYR A 213 -1.63 -11.39 1.10
N ASN A 214 -0.65 -11.52 0.21
CA ASN A 214 0.36 -10.50 -0.07
C ASN A 214 -0.02 -9.72 -1.33
N LEU A 215 -0.20 -8.41 -1.23
CA LEU A 215 -0.61 -7.53 -2.32
C LEU A 215 0.56 -6.63 -2.70
N TYR A 216 1.06 -6.80 -3.92
CA TYR A 216 2.13 -5.97 -4.45
C TYR A 216 1.61 -5.04 -5.56
N GLY A 217 1.99 -3.79 -5.44
CA GLY A 217 1.69 -2.75 -6.42
C GLY A 217 2.36 -1.43 -6.08
N THR A 218 2.33 -0.49 -7.02
CA THR A 218 2.89 0.86 -6.85
C THR A 218 1.80 1.91 -7.04
N SER A 219 2.07 3.13 -6.59
CA SER A 219 1.12 4.24 -6.79
C SER A 219 0.86 4.52 -8.26
N GLU A 220 1.85 4.27 -9.13
CA GLU A 220 1.79 4.53 -10.56
C GLU A 220 1.06 3.42 -11.34
N THR A 221 1.28 2.18 -10.94
CA THR A 221 0.77 1.01 -11.69
C THR A 221 -0.48 0.38 -11.08
N GLY A 222 -0.82 0.74 -9.85
CA GLY A 222 -1.86 0.09 -9.07
C GLY A 222 -1.44 -1.30 -8.58
N LEU A 223 -2.41 -2.16 -8.28
CA LEU A 223 -2.17 -3.54 -7.85
C LEU A 223 -1.78 -4.42 -9.03
N ASN A 224 -0.69 -5.18 -8.91
CA ASN A 224 -0.10 -5.95 -9.99
C ASN A 224 0.00 -7.45 -9.71
N ILE A 225 0.34 -7.80 -8.48
CA ILE A 225 0.59 -9.19 -8.06
C ILE A 225 -0.17 -9.45 -6.76
N ILE A 226 -0.71 -10.67 -6.61
CA ILE A 226 -1.32 -11.14 -5.37
C ILE A 226 -0.74 -12.52 -5.04
N GLY A 227 -0.10 -12.62 -3.86
CA GLY A 227 0.23 -13.86 -3.20
C GLY A 227 -0.96 -14.38 -2.41
N THR A 228 -1.43 -15.57 -2.75
CA THR A 228 -2.50 -16.25 -2.00
C THR A 228 -1.90 -17.03 -0.82
N PRO A 229 -2.71 -17.49 0.15
CA PRO A 229 -2.23 -18.35 1.22
C PRO A 229 -1.49 -19.61 0.72
N ASN A 230 -1.90 -20.17 -0.42
CA ASN A 230 -1.24 -21.31 -1.03
C ASN A 230 0.14 -20.92 -1.59
N ASP A 231 0.24 -19.76 -2.24
CA ASP A 231 1.51 -19.24 -2.74
C ASP A 231 2.47 -18.99 -1.56
N LEU A 232 1.99 -18.36 -0.47
CA LEU A 232 2.75 -18.13 0.76
C LEU A 232 3.11 -19.41 1.52
N SER A 233 2.31 -20.48 1.38
CA SER A 233 2.65 -21.80 1.93
C SER A 233 3.77 -22.48 1.16
N TYR A 234 3.95 -22.15 -0.12
CA TYR A 234 5.08 -22.60 -0.92
C TYR A 234 6.36 -21.82 -0.55
N SER A 235 6.27 -20.50 -0.44
CA SER A 235 7.37 -19.66 0.03
C SER A 235 6.85 -18.39 0.72
N ASN A 236 7.32 -18.15 1.94
CA ASN A 236 6.99 -16.95 2.73
C ASN A 236 7.52 -15.64 2.11
N TYR A 237 8.45 -15.74 1.16
CA TYR A 237 9.10 -14.60 0.49
C TYR A 237 8.39 -14.17 -0.80
N THR A 238 7.42 -14.95 -1.28
CA THR A 238 6.82 -14.68 -2.58
C THR A 238 5.88 -13.48 -2.56
N LEU A 239 5.91 -12.70 -3.63
CA LEU A 239 4.88 -11.71 -3.93
C LEU A 239 3.60 -12.37 -4.48
N GLY A 240 3.70 -13.62 -4.99
CA GLY A 240 2.63 -14.35 -5.64
C GLY A 240 2.67 -14.29 -7.15
N LYS A 241 1.50 -14.28 -7.79
CA LYS A 241 1.32 -14.27 -9.26
C LYS A 241 0.64 -13.00 -9.75
N GLY A 242 0.93 -12.62 -10.99
CA GLY A 242 0.27 -11.49 -11.66
C GLY A 242 -1.24 -11.64 -11.70
N ILE A 243 -1.96 -10.53 -11.54
CA ILE A 243 -3.43 -10.52 -11.62
C ILE A 243 -3.91 -10.43 -13.07
N LYS A 244 -5.12 -10.92 -13.34
CA LYS A 244 -5.73 -10.84 -14.66
C LYS A 244 -5.87 -9.39 -15.12
N GLY A 245 -5.47 -9.13 -16.37
CA GLY A 245 -5.53 -7.80 -16.99
C GLY A 245 -4.31 -6.92 -16.78
N VAL A 246 -3.33 -7.40 -16.02
CA VAL A 246 -2.00 -6.78 -15.87
C VAL A 246 -0.97 -7.64 -16.61
N LYS A 247 -0.14 -7.02 -17.44
CA LYS A 247 1.01 -7.69 -18.07
C LYS A 247 2.27 -7.32 -17.30
N LEU A 248 3.08 -8.32 -16.99
CA LEU A 248 4.33 -8.19 -16.26
C LEU A 248 5.48 -8.62 -17.17
N LYS A 249 6.59 -7.92 -17.10
CA LYS A 249 7.84 -8.25 -17.79
C LYS A 249 9.00 -7.98 -16.83
N ILE A 250 9.89 -8.93 -16.70
CA ILE A 250 11.19 -8.74 -16.05
C ILE A 250 12.19 -8.48 -17.15
N ALA A 251 12.97 -7.41 -17.06
CA ALA A 251 13.90 -7.00 -18.10
C ALA A 251 15.28 -6.63 -17.54
N ASN A 252 16.31 -6.82 -18.36
CA ASN A 252 17.68 -6.37 -18.10
C ASN A 252 17.81 -4.85 -18.34
N GLU A 253 19.00 -4.32 -18.21
CA GLU A 253 19.33 -2.89 -18.45
C GLU A 253 19.08 -2.45 -19.91
N LEU A 254 19.14 -3.38 -20.86
CA LEU A 254 18.80 -3.13 -22.26
C LEU A 254 17.30 -3.21 -22.56
N HIS A 255 16.46 -3.32 -21.51
CA HIS A 255 15.01 -3.50 -21.61
C HIS A 255 14.55 -4.79 -22.29
N GLU A 256 15.44 -5.77 -22.45
CA GLU A 256 15.12 -7.07 -22.99
C GLU A 256 14.57 -7.99 -21.91
N LYS A 257 13.58 -8.81 -22.27
CA LYS A 257 12.98 -9.76 -21.34
C LYS A 257 14.01 -10.82 -20.94
N VAL A 258 14.14 -11.05 -19.63
CA VAL A 258 15.02 -12.10 -19.09
C VAL A 258 14.29 -13.43 -18.91
N GLU A 259 15.04 -14.51 -18.79
CA GLU A 259 14.52 -15.85 -18.50
C GLU A 259 14.08 -16.02 -17.05
N SER A 260 13.28 -17.07 -16.80
CA SER A 260 12.86 -17.45 -15.44
C SER A 260 14.08 -17.74 -14.56
N GLY A 261 14.06 -17.27 -13.32
CA GLY A 261 15.16 -17.37 -12.36
C GLY A 261 16.19 -16.24 -12.45
N THR A 262 16.17 -15.44 -13.52
CA THR A 262 17.09 -14.30 -13.67
C THR A 262 16.50 -13.04 -13.03
N ILE A 263 17.34 -12.33 -12.27
CA ILE A 263 16.99 -11.04 -11.67
C ILE A 263 16.95 -9.96 -12.75
N GLY A 264 15.92 -9.11 -12.68
CA GLY A 264 15.79 -7.94 -13.54
C GLY A 264 14.76 -6.98 -13.02
N GLN A 265 14.64 -5.84 -13.68
CA GLN A 265 13.67 -4.80 -13.33
C GLN A 265 12.26 -5.22 -13.70
N LEU A 266 11.31 -5.03 -12.78
CA LEU A 266 9.89 -5.30 -13.04
C LEU A 266 9.25 -4.16 -13.81
N TRP A 267 8.68 -4.51 -14.96
CA TRP A 267 7.89 -3.62 -15.81
C TRP A 267 6.45 -4.07 -15.83
N VAL A 268 5.55 -3.12 -15.73
CA VAL A 268 4.10 -3.33 -15.69
C VAL A 268 3.43 -2.63 -16.86
N LYS A 269 2.48 -3.33 -17.49
CA LYS A 269 1.60 -2.74 -18.48
C LYS A 269 0.16 -3.04 -18.11
N SER A 270 -0.60 -2.01 -17.75
CA SER A 270 -2.00 -2.11 -17.33
C SER A 270 -2.81 -0.94 -17.84
N LYS A 271 -4.02 -1.20 -18.32
CA LYS A 271 -4.97 -0.13 -18.69
C LYS A 271 -5.44 0.69 -17.47
N GLY A 272 -5.33 0.11 -16.27
CA GLY A 272 -5.66 0.77 -15.00
C GLY A 272 -4.50 1.53 -14.38
N ALA A 273 -3.32 1.59 -15.02
CA ALA A 273 -2.19 2.36 -14.54
C ALA A 273 -2.52 3.86 -14.51
N MET A 274 -2.10 4.53 -13.42
CA MET A 274 -2.51 5.91 -13.15
C MET A 274 -1.76 6.94 -14.01
N VAL A 275 -0.55 6.63 -14.43
CA VAL A 275 0.41 7.59 -15.01
C VAL A 275 0.47 7.52 -16.54
N ASN A 276 -0.07 6.45 -17.17
CA ASN A 276 0.16 6.23 -18.59
C ASN A 276 -1.11 6.23 -19.45
N PRO A 277 -1.44 7.34 -20.14
CA PRO A 277 -2.56 7.39 -21.08
C PRO A 277 -2.35 6.53 -22.34
N TYR A 278 -1.11 6.09 -22.64
CA TYR A 278 -0.76 5.40 -23.88
C TYR A 278 -0.63 3.89 -23.76
N ASN A 279 -0.95 3.31 -22.58
CA ASN A 279 -0.87 1.85 -22.38
C ASN A 279 0.53 1.25 -22.67
N ASP A 280 1.59 1.96 -22.26
CA ASP A 280 2.97 1.51 -22.38
C ASP A 280 3.48 0.78 -21.13
N TRP A 281 4.68 0.25 -21.21
CA TRP A 281 5.36 -0.35 -20.09
C TRP A 281 5.85 0.72 -19.11
N ILE A 282 5.56 0.53 -17.83
CA ILE A 282 5.99 1.38 -16.72
C ILE A 282 6.95 0.60 -15.85
N SER A 283 8.13 1.13 -15.61
CA SER A 283 9.05 0.58 -14.62
C SER A 283 8.53 0.81 -13.21
N THR A 284 8.61 -0.22 -12.35
CA THR A 284 8.29 -0.09 -10.93
C THR A 284 9.48 0.42 -10.11
N GLY A 285 10.70 0.33 -10.65
CA GLY A 285 11.95 0.54 -9.92
C GLY A 285 12.33 -0.62 -9.01
N ASP A 286 11.55 -1.70 -8.99
CA ASP A 286 11.81 -2.88 -8.19
C ASP A 286 12.52 -3.95 -9.02
N LEU A 287 13.50 -4.62 -8.40
CA LEU A 287 14.22 -5.76 -8.95
C LEU A 287 13.57 -7.04 -8.42
N VAL A 288 13.24 -7.92 -9.34
CA VAL A 288 12.55 -9.18 -9.05
C VAL A 288 13.11 -10.32 -9.90
N TYR A 289 12.81 -11.54 -9.48
CA TYR A 289 12.89 -12.70 -10.37
C TYR A 289 11.55 -13.47 -10.34
N GLN A 290 11.35 -14.33 -11.32
CA GLN A 290 10.20 -15.24 -11.39
C GLN A 290 10.71 -16.67 -11.38
N ASP A 291 10.16 -17.54 -10.51
CA ASP A 291 10.51 -18.94 -10.48
C ASP A 291 9.80 -19.76 -11.58
N SER A 292 10.13 -21.06 -11.67
CA SER A 292 9.52 -22.00 -12.62
C SER A 292 8.01 -22.22 -12.40
N ASN A 293 7.48 -21.90 -11.22
CA ASN A 293 6.05 -21.98 -10.89
C ASN A 293 5.30 -20.69 -11.24
N GLY A 294 6.00 -19.68 -11.77
CA GLY A 294 5.46 -18.38 -12.12
C GLY A 294 5.21 -17.46 -10.93
N LEU A 295 5.85 -17.74 -9.79
CA LEU A 295 5.83 -16.90 -8.61
C LEU A 295 6.90 -15.82 -8.70
N TYR A 296 6.55 -14.60 -8.31
CA TYR A 296 7.46 -13.46 -8.28
C TYR A 296 8.07 -13.29 -6.89
N PHE A 297 9.35 -12.90 -6.87
CA PHE A 297 10.12 -12.65 -5.65
C PHE A 297 10.81 -11.30 -5.75
N LEU A 298 10.65 -10.48 -4.71
CA LEU A 298 11.31 -9.19 -4.61
C LEU A 298 12.76 -9.39 -4.15
N VAL A 299 13.69 -8.76 -4.86
CA VAL A 299 15.12 -8.73 -4.50
C VAL A 299 15.46 -7.42 -3.81
N GLY A 300 14.89 -6.31 -4.27
CA GLY A 300 15.10 -4.99 -3.71
C GLY A 300 14.66 -3.89 -4.67
N ARG A 301 14.99 -2.66 -4.36
CA ARG A 301 14.81 -1.54 -5.27
C ARG A 301 16.11 -1.23 -6.00
N GLN A 302 15.98 -0.78 -7.24
CA GLN A 302 17.15 -0.36 -8.02
C GLN A 302 17.88 0.83 -7.38
N ASP A 303 17.11 1.76 -6.80
CA ASP A 303 17.66 2.97 -6.16
C ASP A 303 18.34 2.69 -4.80
N ASP A 304 18.05 1.55 -4.17
CA ASP A 304 18.60 1.17 -2.86
C ASP A 304 19.83 0.25 -2.98
N LEU A 305 20.31 0.01 -4.20
CA LEU A 305 21.49 -0.82 -4.45
C LEU A 305 22.72 -0.24 -3.76
N ILE A 306 23.38 -1.05 -2.93
CA ILE A 306 24.65 -0.72 -2.27
C ILE A 306 25.79 -1.29 -3.12
N VAL A 307 26.71 -0.42 -3.54
CA VAL A 307 27.93 -0.86 -4.25
C VAL A 307 29.09 -0.82 -3.28
N SER A 308 29.50 -2.01 -2.80
CA SER A 308 30.58 -2.17 -1.82
C SER A 308 31.78 -2.88 -2.45
N GLY A 309 32.91 -2.19 -2.60
CA GLY A 309 34.11 -2.77 -3.21
C GLY A 309 33.94 -3.27 -4.65
N GLY A 310 32.96 -2.72 -5.40
CA GLY A 310 32.60 -3.17 -6.74
C GLY A 310 31.52 -4.26 -6.80
N GLU A 311 31.10 -4.78 -5.64
CA GLU A 311 30.04 -5.78 -5.55
C GLU A 311 28.68 -5.12 -5.33
N ASN A 312 27.66 -5.60 -6.04
CA ASN A 312 26.28 -5.13 -5.95
C ASN A 312 25.53 -5.90 -4.85
N VAL A 313 25.19 -5.21 -3.76
CA VAL A 313 24.48 -5.81 -2.64
C VAL A 313 23.05 -5.20 -2.53
N TYR A 314 22.06 -6.04 -2.47
CA TYR A 314 20.67 -5.64 -2.25
C TYR A 314 20.34 -5.69 -0.74
N PRO A 315 20.01 -4.56 -0.10
CA PRO A 315 19.72 -4.52 1.35
C PRO A 315 18.68 -5.54 1.77
N THR A 316 17.59 -5.65 1.05
CA THR A 316 16.49 -6.59 1.34
C THR A 316 16.95 -8.06 1.38
N TYR A 317 17.95 -8.43 0.57
CA TYR A 317 18.50 -9.79 0.61
C TYR A 317 19.24 -10.06 1.93
N VAL A 318 20.06 -9.11 2.37
CA VAL A 318 20.79 -9.20 3.65
C VAL A 318 19.82 -9.15 4.82
N GLU A 319 18.82 -8.27 4.78
CA GLU A 319 17.75 -8.18 5.77
C GLU A 319 17.02 -9.52 5.94
N ASN A 320 16.68 -10.17 4.85
CA ASN A 320 16.00 -11.47 4.87
C ASN A 320 16.87 -12.55 5.54
N ILE A 321 18.19 -12.58 5.27
CA ILE A 321 19.12 -13.51 5.92
C ILE A 321 19.20 -13.23 7.43
N LEU A 322 19.34 -11.95 7.80
CA LEU A 322 19.36 -11.56 9.22
C LEU A 322 18.06 -11.95 9.93
N LEU A 323 16.93 -11.83 9.27
CA LEU A 323 15.64 -12.24 9.80
C LEU A 323 15.48 -13.76 9.96
N GLU A 324 16.32 -14.60 9.38
CA GLU A 324 16.36 -16.04 9.65
C GLU A 324 16.95 -16.35 11.02
N HIS A 325 17.75 -15.43 11.60
CA HIS A 325 18.34 -15.64 12.92
C HIS A 325 17.25 -15.61 14.01
N PRO A 326 17.17 -16.64 14.91
CA PRO A 326 16.05 -16.82 15.86
C PRO A 326 15.85 -15.65 16.83
N PHE A 327 16.90 -14.88 17.13
CA PHE A 327 16.90 -13.78 18.11
C PHE A 327 16.67 -12.39 17.51
N ILE A 328 16.62 -12.27 16.19
CA ILE A 328 16.34 -11.00 15.50
C ILE A 328 14.83 -10.85 15.30
N GLU A 329 14.26 -9.74 15.72
CA GLU A 329 12.85 -9.40 15.52
C GLU A 329 12.66 -8.64 14.20
N ASP A 330 13.55 -7.68 13.93
CA ASP A 330 13.55 -6.89 12.70
C ASP A 330 14.97 -6.45 12.34
N ALA A 331 15.22 -6.19 11.05
CA ALA A 331 16.51 -5.75 10.56
C ALA A 331 16.33 -4.76 9.40
N THR A 332 17.20 -3.75 9.36
CA THR A 332 17.30 -2.80 8.24
C THR A 332 18.76 -2.61 7.88
N VAL A 333 19.07 -2.69 6.58
CA VAL A 333 20.42 -2.53 6.05
C VAL A 333 20.49 -1.28 5.18
N ILE A 334 21.50 -0.46 5.42
CA ILE A 334 21.78 0.74 4.60
C ILE A 334 23.23 0.74 4.11
N GLY A 335 23.47 1.44 3.00
CA GLY A 335 24.81 1.77 2.53
C GLY A 335 25.32 3.01 3.24
N VAL A 336 26.49 2.91 3.87
CA VAL A 336 27.22 4.06 4.44
C VAL A 336 28.46 4.33 3.63
N ARG A 337 28.82 5.60 3.47
CA ARG A 337 30.02 5.99 2.72
C ARG A 337 31.28 5.44 3.40
N ASP A 338 32.16 4.85 2.60
CA ASP A 338 33.45 4.33 3.01
C ASP A 338 34.53 4.76 2.01
N GLU A 339 35.68 5.21 2.49
CA GLU A 339 36.75 5.73 1.62
C GLU A 339 37.42 4.64 0.78
N GLN A 340 37.50 3.42 1.31
CA GLN A 340 38.17 2.30 0.66
C GLN A 340 37.24 1.52 -0.28
N PHE A 341 35.99 1.30 0.13
CA PHE A 341 35.02 0.45 -0.56
C PHE A 341 33.95 1.23 -1.31
N GLY A 342 33.99 2.59 -1.28
CA GLY A 342 32.92 3.43 -1.80
C GLY A 342 31.71 3.47 -0.86
N GLN A 343 31.14 2.31 -0.59
CA GLN A 343 30.10 2.09 0.42
C GLN A 343 30.40 0.82 1.22
N ARG A 344 29.95 0.79 2.48
CA ARG A 344 29.84 -0.41 3.31
C ARG A 344 28.42 -0.61 3.77
N LEU A 345 28.08 -1.84 4.11
CA LEU A 345 26.78 -2.18 4.68
C LEU A 345 26.80 -1.88 6.19
N GLN A 346 25.75 -1.23 6.65
CA GLN A 346 25.45 -1.07 8.06
C GLN A 346 24.08 -1.65 8.35
N ALA A 347 24.01 -2.63 9.25
CA ALA A 347 22.78 -3.25 9.69
C ALA A 347 22.28 -2.65 11.00
N PHE A 348 21.00 -2.29 11.07
CA PHE A 348 20.32 -1.95 12.31
C PHE A 348 19.42 -3.12 12.68
N ILE A 349 19.63 -3.67 13.88
CA ILE A 349 18.97 -4.91 14.30
C ILE A 349 18.13 -4.66 15.54
N GLN A 350 16.86 -5.02 15.46
CA GLN A 350 15.98 -5.11 16.60
C GLN A 350 16.03 -6.53 17.16
N LYS A 351 16.56 -6.69 18.39
CA LYS A 351 16.57 -7.97 19.10
C LYS A 351 15.21 -8.28 19.70
N LYS A 352 14.87 -9.57 19.79
CA LYS A 352 13.71 -10.02 20.58
C LYS A 352 13.91 -9.65 22.04
N GLN A 353 12.81 -9.41 22.74
CA GLN A 353 12.85 -9.02 24.14
C GLN A 353 13.42 -10.15 25.01
N GLY A 354 14.34 -9.80 25.92
CA GLY A 354 14.95 -10.76 26.85
C GLY A 354 16.09 -11.61 26.28
N VAL A 355 16.58 -11.30 25.07
CA VAL A 355 17.68 -12.03 24.44
C VAL A 355 18.95 -11.19 24.43
N ASP A 356 20.08 -11.82 24.77
CA ASP A 356 21.41 -11.24 24.56
C ASP A 356 21.99 -11.72 23.24
N LEU A 357 22.23 -10.78 22.32
CA LEU A 357 22.80 -11.01 21.00
C LEU A 357 23.94 -10.03 20.81
N THR A 358 25.16 -10.55 20.65
CA THR A 358 26.36 -9.77 20.37
C THR A 358 26.62 -9.70 18.87
N GLU A 359 27.44 -8.73 18.43
CA GLU A 359 27.84 -8.62 17.02
C GLU A 359 28.65 -9.84 16.56
N GLU A 360 29.39 -10.48 17.47
CA GLU A 360 30.19 -11.68 17.16
C GLU A 360 29.32 -12.94 16.92
N ALA A 361 28.06 -12.91 17.37
CA ALA A 361 27.13 -14.01 17.22
C ALA A 361 26.27 -13.89 15.93
N LEU A 362 26.46 -12.80 15.20
CA LEU A 362 25.83 -12.51 13.91
C LEU A 362 26.74 -12.86 12.76
#